data_8fdfb3f60c443332eba2f7222e6556f5
#
_entry.id   8fdfb3f60c443332eba2f7222e6556f5
#
_cell.length_a   1.000
_cell.length_b   1.000
_cell.length_c   1.000
_cell.angle_alpha   90.00
_cell.angle_beta   90.00
_cell.angle_gamma   90.00
#
_symmetry.space_group_name_H-M   'P 1'
#
loop_
_entity.id
_entity.type
_entity.pdbx_description
1 polymer ?
#
loop_
_entity_poly.entity_id
_entity_poly.type
_entity_poly.pdbx_seq_one_letter_code
_entity_poly.pdbx_strand_id
1 'polypeptide(L)'
;MNSIKRLTIALCAIMPLAFASVSVKAQDIVDTAISAGQFGTLVAAVQAAELVDVLKGEGPFTVFAPTDEAFAALPEGTVENLLKPENRDQLVAVLTYHVVPGKIMSSDIAGKTAEVTTVQGSDISVNAMNGVMVDNASVITADIEADNGVIHVIDQVVLPN
;
A
#
# COMPACT_ATOMS: atom_id res chain seq x y z
N MET A 1 -39.19 56.67 42.88
CA MET A 1 -37.74 56.39 42.92
C MET A 1 -37.50 55.06 42.34
N ASN A 2 -37.39 54.94 41.07
CA ASN A 2 -37.45 53.68 40.37
C ASN A 2 -36.08 53.34 39.82
N SER A 3 -35.38 52.51 40.53
CA SER A 3 -34.16 51.93 40.05
C SER A 3 -34.48 50.84 39.01
N ILE A 4 -34.46 51.18 37.78
CA ILE A 4 -34.53 50.20 36.74
C ILE A 4 -33.15 49.58 36.63
N LYS A 5 -33.05 48.42 37.18
CA LYS A 5 -31.88 47.60 36.94
C LYS A 5 -31.94 47.05 35.52
N ARG A 6 -31.16 47.63 34.68
CA ARG A 6 -30.95 47.06 33.36
C ARG A 6 -30.15 45.82 33.52
N LEU A 7 -30.81 44.73 33.29
CA LEU A 7 -30.15 43.44 33.16
C LEU A 7 -29.43 43.43 31.81
N THR A 8 -28.12 43.61 31.87
CA THR A 8 -27.30 43.44 30.70
C THR A 8 -27.18 41.94 30.43
N ILE A 9 -27.95 41.47 29.52
CA ILE A 9 -27.79 40.11 29.03
C ILE A 9 -26.47 40.12 28.26
N ALA A 10 -25.44 39.59 28.84
CA ALA A 10 -24.24 39.28 28.11
C ALA A 10 -24.57 38.21 27.06
N LEU A 11 -24.65 38.65 25.83
CA LEU A 11 -24.78 37.75 24.71
C LEU A 11 -23.45 37.01 24.61
N CYS A 12 -23.41 35.81 25.19
CA CYS A 12 -22.36 34.86 24.85
C CYS A 12 -22.49 34.55 23.37
N ALA A 13 -21.69 35.22 22.58
CA ALA A 13 -21.47 34.78 21.22
C ALA A 13 -20.84 33.40 21.28
N ILE A 14 -21.69 32.39 21.16
CA ILE A 14 -21.23 31.05 20.87
C ILE A 14 -20.68 31.13 19.46
N MET A 15 -19.38 31.33 19.35
CA MET A 15 -18.72 31.07 18.09
C MET A 15 -18.91 29.60 17.75
N PRO A 16 -19.55 29.26 16.65
CA PRO A 16 -19.46 27.91 16.16
C PRO A 16 -17.99 27.67 15.85
N LEU A 17 -17.34 26.80 16.60
CA LEU A 17 -16.11 26.21 16.19
C LEU A 17 -16.45 25.49 14.88
N ALA A 18 -16.14 26.13 13.77
CA ALA A 18 -16.10 25.46 12.51
C ALA A 18 -14.92 24.49 12.61
N PHE A 19 -15.23 23.27 13.00
CA PHE A 19 -14.34 22.18 12.71
C PHE A 19 -14.30 22.10 11.19
N ALA A 20 -13.30 22.74 10.59
CA ALA A 20 -12.87 22.36 9.28
C ALA A 20 -12.49 20.91 9.42
N SER A 21 -13.39 20.01 9.00
CA SER A 21 -13.05 18.65 8.75
C SER A 21 -11.98 18.72 7.69
N VAL A 22 -10.73 18.69 8.10
CA VAL A 22 -9.66 18.32 7.21
C VAL A 22 -10.02 16.88 6.87
N SER A 23 -10.63 16.67 5.72
CA SER A 23 -10.72 15.36 5.12
C SER A 23 -9.28 14.92 4.96
N VAL A 24 -8.79 14.17 5.93
CA VAL A 24 -7.61 13.37 5.72
C VAL A 24 -8.03 12.43 4.60
N LYS A 25 -7.59 12.75 3.39
CA LYS A 25 -7.82 11.90 2.24
C LYS A 25 -7.29 10.54 2.64
N ALA A 26 -8.18 9.54 2.70
CA ALA A 26 -7.81 8.17 2.90
C ALA A 26 -6.63 7.86 1.98
N GLN A 27 -5.48 7.55 2.55
CA GLN A 27 -4.31 7.16 1.77
C GLN A 27 -4.44 5.67 1.48
N ASP A 28 -4.83 5.38 0.26
CA ASP A 28 -4.82 4.00 -0.21
C ASP A 28 -3.39 3.49 -0.44
N ILE A 29 -3.27 2.22 -0.79
CA ILE A 29 -1.97 1.56 -1.02
C ILE A 29 -1.15 2.33 -2.06
N VAL A 30 -1.79 2.82 -3.12
CA VAL A 30 -1.11 3.54 -4.21
C VAL A 30 -0.61 4.90 -3.73
N ASP A 31 -1.43 5.66 -3.02
CA ASP A 31 -1.06 6.97 -2.48
C ASP A 31 0.05 6.83 -1.43
N THR A 32 -0.01 5.78 -0.61
CA THR A 32 1.03 5.46 0.36
C THR A 32 2.35 5.11 -0.31
N ALA A 33 2.31 4.32 -1.37
CA ALA A 33 3.50 3.99 -2.16
C ALA A 33 4.12 5.22 -2.83
N ILE A 34 3.31 6.10 -3.40
CA ILE A 34 3.78 7.37 -3.99
C ILE A 34 4.44 8.25 -2.92
N SER A 35 3.83 8.34 -1.75
CA SER A 35 4.34 9.17 -0.65
C SER A 35 5.67 8.66 -0.10
N ALA A 36 5.91 7.36 -0.14
CA ALA A 36 7.15 6.76 0.31
C ALA A 36 8.35 7.08 -0.60
N GLY A 37 8.12 7.43 -1.88
CA GLY A 37 9.15 7.91 -2.80
C GLY A 37 10.16 6.88 -3.29
N GLN A 38 10.04 5.62 -2.89
CA GLN A 38 10.96 4.52 -3.23
C GLN A 38 10.38 3.54 -4.27
N PHE A 39 9.18 3.82 -4.74
CA PHE A 39 8.40 2.90 -5.58
C PHE A 39 8.02 3.52 -6.92
N GLY A 40 8.85 4.41 -7.44
CA GLY A 40 8.58 5.09 -8.72
C GLY A 40 8.34 4.10 -9.86
N THR A 41 9.20 3.09 -9.97
CA THR A 41 9.08 2.03 -10.98
C THR A 41 7.85 1.16 -10.77
N LEU A 42 7.55 0.80 -9.51
CA LEU A 42 6.35 0.03 -9.18
C LEU A 42 5.07 0.79 -9.53
N VAL A 43 5.00 2.06 -9.16
CA VAL A 43 3.84 2.92 -9.47
C VAL A 43 3.64 3.04 -10.98
N ALA A 44 4.72 3.26 -11.73
CA ALA A 44 4.67 3.30 -13.20
C ALA A 44 4.19 1.96 -13.78
N ALA A 45 4.66 0.84 -13.24
CA ALA A 45 4.24 -0.49 -13.64
C ALA A 45 2.75 -0.75 -13.36
N VAL A 46 2.26 -0.37 -12.18
CA VAL A 46 0.85 -0.50 -11.80
C VAL A 46 -0.05 0.35 -12.70
N GLN A 47 0.40 1.55 -13.06
CA GLN A 47 -0.32 2.42 -14.01
C GLN A 47 -0.34 1.83 -15.42
N ALA A 48 0.79 1.32 -15.91
CA ALA A 48 0.90 0.68 -17.21
C ALA A 48 0.05 -0.60 -17.32
N ALA A 49 -0.08 -1.32 -16.22
CA ALA A 49 -0.94 -2.51 -16.11
C ALA A 49 -2.41 -2.19 -15.89
N GLU A 50 -2.78 -0.92 -15.68
CA GLU A 50 -4.14 -0.47 -15.33
C GLU A 50 -4.70 -1.12 -14.06
N LEU A 51 -3.81 -1.45 -13.12
CA LEU A 51 -4.17 -2.07 -11.84
C LEU A 51 -4.42 -1.06 -10.72
N VAL A 52 -4.29 0.23 -10.99
CA VAL A 52 -4.50 1.30 -10.00
C VAL A 52 -5.89 1.20 -9.38
N ASP A 53 -6.92 1.03 -10.20
CA ASP A 53 -8.30 0.94 -9.72
C ASP A 53 -8.54 -0.34 -8.89
N VAL A 54 -7.87 -1.42 -9.24
CA VAL A 54 -7.92 -2.68 -8.48
C VAL A 54 -7.31 -2.50 -7.09
N LEU A 55 -6.16 -1.84 -7.02
CA LEU A 55 -5.45 -1.58 -5.76
C LEU A 55 -6.12 -0.48 -4.90
N LYS A 56 -6.92 0.37 -5.52
CA LYS A 56 -7.77 1.37 -4.84
C LYS A 56 -9.13 0.81 -4.43
N GLY A 57 -9.44 -0.41 -4.84
CA GLY A 57 -10.70 -1.07 -4.54
C GLY A 57 -10.92 -1.34 -3.05
N GLU A 58 -12.15 -1.72 -2.73
CA GLU A 58 -12.54 -2.12 -1.39
C GLU A 58 -11.95 -3.50 -1.06
N GLY A 59 -11.35 -3.58 0.06
CA GLY A 59 -10.89 -4.84 0.60
C GLY A 59 -9.51 -4.65 1.18
N PRO A 60 -9.15 -5.38 2.23
CA PRO A 60 -7.78 -5.34 2.63
C PRO A 60 -6.94 -6.11 1.61
N PHE A 61 -5.86 -5.45 1.16
CA PHE A 61 -4.83 -6.07 0.33
C PHE A 61 -3.50 -6.02 1.05
N THR A 62 -2.71 -7.07 0.89
CA THR A 62 -1.30 -7.06 1.28
C THR A 62 -0.47 -6.96 0.01
N VAL A 63 0.34 -5.91 -0.08
CA VAL A 63 1.19 -5.67 -1.24
C VAL A 63 2.64 -5.82 -0.85
N PHE A 64 3.35 -6.70 -1.53
CA PHE A 64 4.79 -6.79 -1.44
C PHE A 64 5.41 -5.84 -2.46
N ALA A 65 5.84 -4.67 -1.99
CA ALA A 65 6.32 -3.59 -2.86
C ALA A 65 7.84 -3.68 -3.01
N PRO A 66 8.35 -4.07 -4.18
CA PRO A 66 9.78 -3.99 -4.46
C PRO A 66 10.20 -2.52 -4.63
N THR A 67 11.37 -2.19 -4.09
CA THR A 67 11.96 -0.85 -4.26
C THR A 67 12.47 -0.63 -5.68
N ASP A 68 12.77 0.62 -6.03
CA ASP A 68 13.42 0.93 -7.31
C ASP A 68 14.78 0.21 -7.46
N GLU A 69 15.49 0.02 -6.34
CA GLU A 69 16.72 -0.77 -6.31
C GLU A 69 16.48 -2.25 -6.62
N ALA A 70 15.33 -2.80 -6.16
CA ALA A 70 14.94 -4.17 -6.46
C ALA A 70 14.71 -4.38 -7.96
N PHE A 71 14.08 -3.41 -8.61
CA PHE A 71 13.93 -3.41 -10.07
C PHE A 71 15.26 -3.26 -10.79
N ALA A 72 16.17 -2.43 -10.26
CA ALA A 72 17.51 -2.25 -10.81
C ALA A 72 18.39 -3.52 -10.71
N ALA A 73 18.09 -4.41 -9.77
CA ALA A 73 18.76 -5.69 -9.61
C ALA A 73 18.35 -6.73 -10.66
N LEU A 74 17.25 -6.49 -11.38
CA LEU A 74 16.85 -7.33 -12.50
C LEU A 74 17.83 -7.18 -13.69
N PRO A 75 17.95 -8.19 -14.55
CA PRO A 75 18.73 -8.09 -15.77
C PRO A 75 18.32 -6.86 -16.60
N GLU A 76 19.30 -6.21 -17.22
CA GLU A 76 19.07 -5.04 -18.07
C GLU A 76 18.00 -5.33 -19.13
N GLY A 77 17.08 -4.41 -19.28
CA GLY A 77 15.98 -4.53 -20.23
C GLY A 77 14.75 -5.34 -19.75
N THR A 78 14.82 -6.03 -18.61
CA THR A 78 13.68 -6.79 -18.08
C THR A 78 12.52 -5.87 -17.73
N VAL A 79 12.79 -4.79 -17.01
CA VAL A 79 11.77 -3.80 -16.62
C VAL A 79 11.18 -3.12 -17.85
N GLU A 80 12.04 -2.70 -18.77
CA GLU A 80 11.61 -2.06 -20.03
C GLU A 80 10.76 -3.00 -20.87
N ASN A 81 11.11 -4.28 -20.90
CA ASN A 81 10.31 -5.29 -21.58
C ASN A 81 8.96 -5.50 -20.93
N LEU A 82 8.90 -5.56 -19.61
CA LEU A 82 7.64 -5.69 -18.87
C LEU A 82 6.72 -4.48 -19.04
N LEU A 83 7.29 -3.28 -19.18
CA LEU A 83 6.52 -2.05 -19.39
C LEU A 83 6.01 -1.89 -20.82
N LYS A 84 6.43 -2.73 -21.75
CA LYS A 84 5.93 -2.69 -23.12
C LYS A 84 4.46 -3.14 -23.19
N PRO A 85 3.64 -2.48 -24.01
CA PRO A 85 2.24 -2.86 -24.19
C PRO A 85 2.06 -4.32 -24.64
N GLU A 86 3.04 -4.85 -25.37
CA GLU A 86 3.06 -6.24 -25.86
C GLU A 86 3.16 -7.26 -24.72
N ASN A 87 3.79 -6.88 -23.62
CA ASN A 87 4.06 -7.73 -22.45
C ASN A 87 3.18 -7.37 -21.24
N ARG A 88 2.11 -6.63 -21.48
CA ARG A 88 1.21 -6.19 -20.42
C ARG A 88 0.66 -7.35 -19.59
N ASP A 89 0.32 -8.46 -20.23
CA ASP A 89 -0.19 -9.65 -19.53
C ASP A 89 0.84 -10.21 -18.54
N GLN A 90 2.11 -10.20 -18.92
CA GLN A 90 3.21 -10.60 -18.05
C GLN A 90 3.39 -9.63 -16.90
N LEU A 91 3.30 -8.33 -17.18
CA LEU A 91 3.37 -7.29 -16.16
C LEU A 91 2.22 -7.43 -15.15
N VAL A 92 1.01 -7.65 -15.63
CA VAL A 92 -0.17 -7.91 -14.77
C VAL A 92 0.05 -9.15 -13.92
N ALA A 93 0.56 -10.24 -14.49
CA ALA A 93 0.85 -11.47 -13.76
C ALA A 93 1.89 -11.24 -12.64
N VAL A 94 2.97 -10.53 -12.93
CA VAL A 94 4.00 -10.19 -11.93
C VAL A 94 3.41 -9.31 -10.83
N LEU A 95 2.68 -8.26 -11.18
CA LEU A 95 2.11 -7.33 -10.20
C LEU A 95 1.04 -7.99 -9.34
N THR A 96 0.17 -8.80 -9.92
CA THR A 96 -0.86 -9.55 -9.16
C THR A 96 -0.25 -10.64 -8.28
N TYR A 97 0.91 -11.17 -8.65
CA TYR A 97 1.68 -12.08 -7.81
C TYR A 97 2.24 -11.39 -6.55
N HIS A 98 2.47 -10.09 -6.60
CA HIS A 98 2.90 -9.29 -5.44
C HIS A 98 1.72 -8.83 -4.56
N VAL A 99 0.49 -9.10 -4.95
CA VAL A 99 -0.71 -8.70 -4.23
C VAL A 99 -1.41 -9.92 -3.66
N VAL A 100 -1.64 -9.89 -2.37
CA VAL A 100 -2.37 -10.93 -1.64
C VAL A 100 -3.70 -10.36 -1.17
N PRO A 101 -4.83 -11.02 -1.43
CA PRO A 101 -6.10 -10.62 -0.86
C PRO A 101 -6.09 -10.88 0.66
N GLY A 102 -6.46 -9.87 1.42
CA GLY A 102 -6.44 -9.92 2.89
C GLY A 102 -5.32 -9.08 3.49
N LYS A 103 -5.51 -8.64 4.72
CA LYS A 103 -4.50 -7.90 5.49
C LYS A 103 -3.66 -8.88 6.29
N ILE A 104 -2.40 -9.00 5.94
CA ILE A 104 -1.43 -9.84 6.64
C ILE A 104 -0.36 -8.93 7.24
N MET A 105 -0.32 -8.87 8.56
CA MET A 105 0.72 -8.14 9.28
C MET A 105 1.92 -9.06 9.53
N SER A 106 3.09 -8.48 9.71
CA SER A 106 4.29 -9.24 10.06
C SER A 106 4.12 -10.02 11.37
N SER A 107 3.34 -9.48 12.30
CA SER A 107 2.99 -10.14 13.57
C SER A 107 2.15 -11.40 13.41
N ASP A 108 1.33 -11.48 12.37
CA ASP A 108 0.45 -12.64 12.12
C ASP A 108 1.26 -13.87 11.68
N ILE A 109 2.38 -13.63 11.03
CA ILE A 109 3.26 -14.65 10.46
C ILE A 109 4.57 -14.81 11.23
N ALA A 110 4.84 -13.97 12.23
CA ALA A 110 6.09 -13.98 12.99
C ALA A 110 6.39 -15.37 13.56
N GLY A 111 7.59 -15.88 13.29
CA GLY A 111 8.03 -17.21 13.72
C GLY A 111 7.39 -18.38 12.98
N LYS A 112 6.73 -18.12 11.87
CA LYS A 112 6.04 -19.13 11.06
C LYS A 112 6.46 -19.04 9.60
N THR A 113 6.20 -20.13 8.89
CA THR A 113 6.17 -20.13 7.41
C THR A 113 4.74 -20.32 6.99
N ALA A 114 4.26 -19.47 6.07
CA ALA A 114 2.92 -19.53 5.53
C ALA A 114 2.98 -19.48 4.00
N GLU A 115 2.15 -20.26 3.36
CA GLU A 115 1.87 -20.13 1.94
C GLU A 115 0.58 -19.35 1.79
N VAL A 116 0.62 -18.31 1.00
CA VAL A 116 -0.50 -17.39 0.81
C VAL A 116 -0.82 -17.29 -0.66
N THR A 117 -2.07 -17.53 -1.01
CA THR A 117 -2.52 -17.42 -2.38
C THR A 117 -2.60 -15.97 -2.81
N THR A 118 -1.93 -15.62 -3.88
CA THR A 118 -1.92 -14.28 -4.46
C THR A 118 -3.15 -14.01 -5.32
N VAL A 119 -3.37 -12.75 -5.69
CA VAL A 119 -4.45 -12.36 -6.61
C VAL A 119 -4.29 -13.03 -7.98
N GLN A 120 -3.07 -13.33 -8.37
CA GLN A 120 -2.76 -14.06 -9.60
C GLN A 120 -3.23 -15.52 -9.57
N GLY A 121 -3.41 -16.11 -8.39
CA GLY A 121 -3.84 -17.48 -8.18
C GLY A 121 -2.73 -18.46 -7.82
N SER A 122 -1.48 -18.03 -7.85
CA SER A 122 -0.34 -18.83 -7.40
C SER A 122 -0.05 -18.55 -5.93
N ASP A 123 0.49 -19.54 -5.23
CA ASP A 123 0.87 -19.37 -3.84
C ASP A 123 2.27 -18.74 -3.74
N ILE A 124 2.41 -17.84 -2.80
CA ILE A 124 3.68 -17.22 -2.44
C ILE A 124 4.09 -17.70 -1.04
N SER A 125 5.34 -18.09 -0.91
CA SER A 125 5.86 -18.56 0.37
C SER A 125 6.37 -17.40 1.21
N VAL A 126 5.80 -17.22 2.37
CA VAL A 126 6.21 -16.21 3.34
C VAL A 126 6.85 -16.89 4.54
N ASN A 127 8.11 -16.60 4.79
CA ASN A 127 8.87 -17.15 5.90
C ASN A 127 9.25 -16.03 6.88
N ALA A 128 8.80 -16.13 8.10
CA ALA A 128 9.07 -15.14 9.13
C ALA A 128 9.82 -15.72 10.35
N MET A 129 10.61 -16.76 10.14
CA MET A 129 11.37 -17.42 11.22
C MET A 129 12.61 -16.62 11.65
N ASN A 130 13.31 -16.02 10.70
CA ASN A 130 14.54 -15.22 10.93
C ASN A 130 14.46 -13.85 10.23
N GLY A 131 13.36 -13.14 10.40
CA GLY A 131 13.01 -12.01 9.60
C GLY A 131 11.99 -12.42 8.54
N VAL A 132 11.28 -11.47 7.99
CA VAL A 132 10.24 -11.75 6.99
C VAL A 132 10.89 -11.88 5.63
N MET A 133 10.71 -13.01 5.00
CA MET A 133 11.12 -13.29 3.63
C MET A 133 9.90 -13.71 2.80
N VAL A 134 9.87 -13.30 1.57
CA VAL A 134 8.83 -13.64 0.61
C VAL A 134 9.50 -14.31 -0.58
N ASP A 135 9.34 -15.61 -0.71
CA ASP A 135 10.12 -16.45 -1.64
C ASP A 135 11.64 -16.19 -1.50
N ASN A 136 12.22 -15.49 -2.46
CA ASN A 136 13.65 -15.14 -2.48
C ASN A 136 13.92 -13.70 -2.00
N ALA A 137 12.89 -12.91 -1.76
CA ALA A 137 13.00 -11.51 -1.37
C ALA A 137 12.96 -11.36 0.15
N SER A 138 13.75 -10.44 0.67
CA SER A 138 13.70 -10.08 2.09
C SER A 138 12.83 -8.85 2.28
N VAL A 139 11.96 -8.88 3.29
CA VAL A 139 11.19 -7.70 3.68
C VAL A 139 12.10 -6.80 4.51
N ILE A 140 12.38 -5.63 3.96
CA ILE A 140 13.24 -4.62 4.60
C ILE A 140 12.44 -3.66 5.49
N THR A 141 11.18 -3.42 5.14
CA THR A 141 10.24 -2.64 5.95
C THR A 141 8.88 -3.31 5.88
N ALA A 142 8.33 -3.64 7.01
CA ALA A 142 7.02 -4.28 7.10
C ALA A 142 5.97 -3.36 7.71
N ASP A 143 4.71 -3.75 7.59
CA ASP A 143 3.58 -3.15 8.30
C ASP A 143 3.38 -1.65 7.98
N ILE A 144 3.58 -1.25 6.73
CA ILE A 144 3.18 0.08 6.27
C ILE A 144 1.68 0.04 6.01
N GLU A 145 0.92 0.60 6.93
CA GLU A 145 -0.54 0.59 6.85
C GLU A 145 -1.06 1.61 5.86
N ALA A 146 -1.97 1.16 5.01
CA ALA A 146 -2.82 1.99 4.16
C ALA A 146 -4.29 1.73 4.53
N ASP A 147 -5.19 2.62 4.12
CA ASP A 147 -6.60 2.50 4.49
C ASP A 147 -7.28 1.24 3.93
N ASN A 148 -6.81 0.78 2.78
CA ASN A 148 -7.34 -0.43 2.12
C ASN A 148 -6.37 -1.62 2.14
N GLY A 149 -5.35 -1.60 2.98
CA GLY A 149 -4.42 -2.71 3.10
C GLY A 149 -3.12 -2.38 3.80
N VAL A 150 -2.12 -3.21 3.54
CA VAL A 150 -0.79 -3.06 4.12
C VAL A 150 0.27 -3.28 3.04
N ILE A 151 1.38 -2.57 3.17
CA ILE A 151 2.53 -2.70 2.27
C ILE A 151 3.72 -3.27 3.04
N HIS A 152 4.33 -4.29 2.49
CA HIS A 152 5.62 -4.81 2.92
C HIS A 152 6.65 -4.50 1.86
N VAL A 153 7.71 -3.79 2.21
CA VAL A 153 8.78 -3.42 1.29
C VAL A 153 9.76 -4.57 1.17
N ILE A 154 10.01 -5.01 -0.05
CA ILE A 154 10.94 -6.09 -0.37
C ILE A 154 12.13 -5.58 -1.17
N ASP A 155 13.27 -6.23 -1.03
CA ASP A 155 14.54 -5.86 -1.67
C ASP A 155 14.75 -6.51 -3.05
N GLN A 156 13.88 -7.41 -3.45
CA GLN A 156 13.92 -8.09 -4.73
C GLN A 156 12.53 -8.25 -5.32
N VAL A 157 12.45 -8.27 -6.64
CA VAL A 157 11.21 -8.57 -7.36
C VAL A 157 10.97 -10.07 -7.37
N VAL A 158 9.82 -10.49 -6.89
CA VAL A 158 9.40 -11.89 -6.92
C VAL A 158 8.70 -12.17 -8.25
N LEU A 159 9.12 -13.19 -8.93
CA LEU A 159 8.54 -13.58 -10.22
C LEU A 159 7.75 -14.87 -10.07
N PRO A 160 6.54 -14.96 -10.65
CA PRO A 160 5.79 -16.19 -10.66
C PRO A 160 6.54 -17.24 -11.52
N ASN A 161 6.59 -18.46 -11.02
CA ASN A 161 7.19 -19.61 -11.74
C ASN A 161 6.28 -20.12 -12.85
#